data_d427c3f121af563803089dc94dce52a5
#
_entry.id   d427c3f121af563803089dc94dce52a5
#
_cell.length_a   1.000
_cell.length_b   1.000
_cell.length_c   1.000
_cell.angle_alpha   90.00
_cell.angle_beta   90.00
_cell.angle_gamma   90.00
#
_symmetry.space_group_name_H-M   'P 1'
#
loop_
_entity.id
_entity.type
_entity.pdbx_description
1 polymer ?
#
loop_
_entity_poly.entity_id
_entity_poly.type
_entity_poly.pdbx_seq_one_letter_code
_entity_poly.pdbx_strand_id
1 'polypeptide(L)'
;MYVLGFLYIHKIYMRLILSCFLLFTILSFGQLNKPISLEFNYLKGNILPHKKGLDHLITGHPEGVMLSVLKQSDGSKEWQKDYNYPEYGAYFLYQDFKNDILGQNYAAGFQSNFYFLKRNIQFKVASGIAMTTHPYDKETNSKNNAFGSKFMANINIGLAYKTYFFNKKIAAQTGFFFSHYSNGRTKSPNSGINTINLNIGLAYNLSTSKINKKDSVVTSIENSKEPIHYNVVVRSGLNESSVVNSGQHSFYHIGFFANKKLNKKTTLQLGTELFLSNFYKDFIKYQSIAYPNKQIDANTDYKRVGVFIGYELFFDKVAVEAQAGYYVYQPFKFDIPIYDRIGIKYYFNKK
;
A
#
# COMPACT_ATOMS: atom_id res chain seq x y z
N MET A 1 8.01 44.63 -20.87
CA MET A 1 8.61 44.52 -19.53
C MET A 1 7.59 44.50 -18.37
N TYR A 2 6.36 45.00 -18.54
CA TYR A 2 5.32 45.04 -17.48
C TYR A 2 4.52 43.75 -17.27
N VAL A 3 4.44 42.86 -18.25
CA VAL A 3 3.63 41.62 -18.17
C VAL A 3 4.30 40.52 -17.29
N LEU A 4 5.63 40.45 -17.31
CA LEU A 4 6.39 39.49 -16.47
C LEU A 4 6.33 39.82 -14.97
N GLY A 5 6.28 41.11 -14.62
CA GLY A 5 6.13 41.54 -13.22
C GLY A 5 4.76 41.19 -12.65
N PHE A 6 3.70 41.27 -13.42
CA PHE A 6 2.33 40.96 -12.99
C PHE A 6 2.14 39.46 -12.70
N LEU A 7 2.72 38.61 -13.54
CA LEU A 7 2.70 37.14 -13.35
C LEU A 7 3.51 36.69 -12.12
N TYR A 8 4.61 37.37 -11.81
CA TYR A 8 5.45 37.06 -10.64
C TYR A 8 4.76 37.46 -9.33
N ILE A 9 4.13 38.63 -9.31
CA ILE A 9 3.34 39.14 -8.18
C ILE A 9 2.16 38.24 -7.92
N HIS A 10 1.44 37.77 -8.94
CA HIS A 10 0.30 36.86 -8.80
C HIS A 10 0.72 35.50 -8.22
N LYS A 11 1.88 34.96 -8.61
CA LYS A 11 2.43 33.72 -8.00
C LYS A 11 2.79 33.87 -6.53
N ILE A 12 3.29 35.04 -6.12
CA ILE A 12 3.63 35.32 -4.71
C ILE A 12 2.35 35.42 -3.86
N TYR A 13 1.33 36.14 -4.33
CA TYR A 13 0.03 36.25 -3.64
C TYR A 13 -0.66 34.90 -3.53
N MET A 14 -0.63 34.09 -4.58
CA MET A 14 -1.24 32.75 -4.56
C MET A 14 -0.53 31.81 -3.55
N ARG A 15 0.81 31.90 -3.45
CA ARG A 15 1.59 31.17 -2.43
C ARG A 15 1.30 31.65 -1.01
N LEU A 16 1.16 32.96 -0.81
CA LEU A 16 0.76 33.53 0.48
C LEU A 16 -0.64 33.13 0.90
N ILE A 17 -1.61 33.18 -0.01
CA ILE A 17 -2.99 32.74 0.22
C ILE A 17 -3.03 31.24 0.55
N LEU A 18 -2.30 30.41 -0.20
CA LEU A 18 -2.20 28.96 0.08
C LEU A 18 -1.57 28.70 1.46
N SER A 19 -0.51 29.43 1.82
CA SER A 19 0.15 29.30 3.12
C SER A 19 -0.76 29.79 4.26
N CYS A 20 -1.51 30.88 4.08
CA CYS A 20 -2.50 31.35 5.03
C CYS A 20 -3.67 30.37 5.19
N PHE A 21 -4.14 29.77 4.08
CA PHE A 21 -5.18 28.76 4.11
C PHE A 21 -4.73 27.48 4.83
N LEU A 22 -3.47 27.05 4.60
CA LEU A 22 -2.85 25.94 5.33
C LEU A 22 -2.72 26.24 6.83
N LEU A 23 -2.27 27.45 7.20
CA LEU A 23 -2.19 27.90 8.58
C LEU A 23 -3.56 27.97 9.25
N PHE A 24 -4.59 28.44 8.53
CA PHE A 24 -5.96 28.53 9.04
C PHE A 24 -6.57 27.14 9.28
N THR A 25 -6.32 26.18 8.39
CA THR A 25 -6.73 24.77 8.59
C THR A 25 -6.03 24.16 9.80
N ILE A 26 -4.74 24.41 9.98
CA ILE A 26 -3.98 23.93 11.16
C ILE A 26 -4.52 24.53 12.47
N LEU A 27 -4.88 25.80 12.48
CA LEU A 27 -5.48 26.48 13.66
C LEU A 27 -6.88 25.97 13.96
N SER A 28 -7.67 25.62 12.95
CA SER A 28 -9.00 25.01 13.11
C SER A 28 -8.94 23.61 13.73
N PHE A 29 -7.86 22.85 13.51
CA PHE A 29 -7.63 21.57 14.17
C PHE A 29 -7.27 21.69 15.66
N GLY A 30 -6.78 22.86 16.13
CA GLY A 30 -6.46 23.10 17.53
C GLY A 30 -7.69 23.14 18.47
N GLN A 31 -8.90 23.27 17.95
CA GLN A 31 -10.16 23.25 18.73
C GLN A 31 -10.76 21.84 18.89
N LEU A 32 -10.19 20.84 18.26
CA LEU A 32 -10.65 19.46 18.41
C LEU A 32 -10.09 18.88 19.72
N ASN A 33 -10.94 18.65 20.71
CA ASN A 33 -10.66 17.92 21.97
C ASN A 33 -10.27 16.44 21.72
N LYS A 34 -9.73 16.14 20.54
CA LYS A 34 -9.31 14.78 20.13
C LYS A 34 -7.79 14.71 20.09
N PRO A 35 -7.20 13.61 20.56
CA PRO A 35 -5.75 13.43 20.58
C PRO A 35 -5.23 13.27 19.15
N ILE A 36 -4.73 14.36 18.59
CA ILE A 36 -4.10 14.41 17.26
C ILE A 36 -2.58 14.48 17.46
N SER A 37 -1.87 13.72 16.66
CA SER A 37 -0.41 13.76 16.53
C SER A 37 0.00 14.14 15.12
N LEU A 38 1.07 14.92 15.01
CA LEU A 38 1.76 15.25 13.76
C LEU A 38 3.07 14.48 13.76
N GLU A 39 3.33 13.71 12.71
CA GLU A 39 4.61 13.02 12.54
C GLU A 39 5.36 13.58 11.34
N PHE A 40 6.66 13.80 11.51
CA PHE A 40 7.63 14.07 10.48
C PHE A 40 8.65 12.94 10.48
N ASN A 41 8.91 12.36 9.30
CA ASN A 41 9.89 11.30 9.13
C ASN A 41 10.79 11.61 7.95
N TYR A 42 12.10 11.55 8.16
CA TYR A 42 13.12 11.54 7.11
C TYR A 42 13.49 10.09 6.81
N LEU A 43 13.58 9.77 5.52
CA LEU A 43 13.83 8.44 4.99
C LEU A 43 15.07 8.49 4.12
N LYS A 44 16.01 7.55 4.30
CA LYS A 44 17.17 7.35 3.42
C LYS A 44 17.48 5.87 3.29
N GLY A 45 17.68 5.39 2.07
CA GLY A 45 17.89 3.96 1.90
C GLY A 45 18.31 3.52 0.50
N ASN A 46 17.82 2.35 0.10
CA ASN A 46 18.20 1.70 -1.14
C ASN A 46 16.97 1.17 -1.88
N ILE A 47 17.07 1.09 -3.21
CA ILE A 47 16.15 0.31 -4.04
C ILE A 47 16.49 -1.17 -3.88
N LEU A 48 15.46 -2.00 -3.65
CA LEU A 48 15.59 -3.46 -3.57
C LEU A 48 15.28 -4.07 -4.94
N PRO A 49 16.27 -4.73 -5.59
CA PRO A 49 16.02 -5.46 -6.82
C PRO A 49 15.17 -6.71 -6.51
N HIS A 50 13.95 -6.75 -6.98
CA HIS A 50 13.03 -7.87 -6.79
C HIS A 50 12.62 -8.54 -8.12
N LYS A 51 13.08 -7.99 -9.24
CA LYS A 51 12.92 -8.52 -10.60
C LYS A 51 14.19 -8.32 -11.41
N LYS A 52 14.47 -9.24 -12.32
CA LYS A 52 15.53 -9.07 -13.31
C LYS A 52 15.29 -7.82 -14.15
N GLY A 53 16.36 -7.12 -14.50
CA GLY A 53 16.32 -5.93 -15.34
C GLY A 53 15.98 -4.63 -14.62
N LEU A 54 16.06 -4.59 -13.28
CA LEU A 54 15.97 -3.35 -12.48
C LEU A 54 17.33 -2.76 -12.12
N ASP A 55 18.43 -3.47 -12.38
CA ASP A 55 19.78 -3.11 -11.91
C ASP A 55 20.23 -1.73 -12.44
N HIS A 56 19.85 -1.36 -13.66
CA HIS A 56 20.17 -0.07 -14.26
C HIS A 56 19.42 1.12 -13.60
N LEU A 57 18.40 0.86 -12.78
CA LEU A 57 17.67 1.85 -12.00
C LEU A 57 18.26 2.05 -10.60
N ILE A 58 19.24 1.24 -10.20
CA ILE A 58 19.87 1.29 -8.86
C ILE A 58 21.15 2.11 -8.97
N THR A 59 21.03 3.43 -9.10
CA THR A 59 22.18 4.32 -9.31
C THR A 59 22.47 5.23 -8.13
N GLY A 60 21.55 5.34 -7.17
CA GLY A 60 21.67 6.23 -6.03
C GLY A 60 20.96 5.69 -4.79
N HIS A 61 21.01 6.49 -3.73
CA HIS A 61 20.35 6.20 -2.46
C HIS A 61 19.08 7.06 -2.34
N PRO A 62 17.88 6.47 -2.47
CA PRO A 62 16.62 7.20 -2.32
C PRO A 62 16.54 7.93 -0.98
N GLU A 63 16.03 9.16 -1.05
CA GLU A 63 15.72 9.99 0.11
C GLU A 63 14.27 10.41 0.07
N GLY A 64 13.66 10.62 1.25
CA GLY A 64 12.27 11.03 1.30
C GLY A 64 11.88 11.71 2.60
N VAL A 65 10.70 12.34 2.56
CA VAL A 65 10.06 12.95 3.72
C VAL A 65 8.62 12.51 3.78
N MET A 66 8.20 12.00 4.94
CA MET A 66 6.82 11.63 5.19
C MET A 66 6.24 12.50 6.31
N LEU A 67 5.13 13.16 6.01
CA LEU A 67 4.34 13.93 6.94
C LEU A 67 3.05 13.17 7.23
N SER A 68 2.63 13.11 8.49
CA SER A 68 1.38 12.42 8.85
C SER A 68 0.61 13.20 9.90
N VAL A 69 -0.71 13.19 9.74
CA VAL A 69 -1.68 13.71 10.71
C VAL A 69 -2.50 12.53 11.21
N LEU A 70 -2.34 12.18 12.48
CA LEU A 70 -2.89 10.96 13.05
C LEU A 70 -3.78 11.27 14.23
N LYS A 71 -4.88 10.55 14.33
CA LYS A 71 -5.77 10.56 15.48
C LYS A 71 -5.52 9.28 16.29
N GLN A 72 -5.26 9.42 17.56
CA GLN A 72 -5.25 8.29 18.48
C GLN A 72 -6.68 7.80 18.73
N SER A 73 -6.89 6.49 18.69
CA SER A 73 -8.16 5.89 19.06
C SER A 73 -8.42 6.03 20.56
N ASP A 74 -9.69 6.24 20.92
CA ASP A 74 -10.16 6.52 22.26
C ASP A 74 -10.72 5.28 23.00
N GLY A 75 -10.80 4.13 22.32
CA GLY A 75 -11.36 2.90 22.87
C GLY A 75 -12.89 2.84 22.84
N SER A 76 -13.55 3.77 22.13
CA SER A 76 -15.00 3.76 21.94
C SER A 76 -15.50 2.52 21.17
N LYS A 77 -14.65 1.93 20.35
CA LYS A 77 -14.90 0.67 19.63
C LYS A 77 -14.02 -0.44 20.20
N GLU A 78 -14.57 -1.65 20.25
CA GLU A 78 -13.89 -2.81 20.84
C GLU A 78 -12.54 -3.12 20.16
N TRP A 79 -12.50 -3.10 18.82
CA TRP A 79 -11.29 -3.35 18.07
C TRP A 79 -10.13 -2.41 18.42
N GLN A 80 -10.42 -1.16 18.82
CA GLN A 80 -9.40 -0.20 19.22
C GLN A 80 -8.65 -0.66 20.48
N LYS A 81 -9.37 -1.27 21.41
CA LYS A 81 -8.81 -1.87 22.63
C LYS A 81 -8.01 -3.12 22.28
N ASP A 82 -8.58 -3.97 21.42
CA ASP A 82 -7.96 -5.21 20.95
C ASP A 82 -6.60 -4.98 20.28
N TYR A 83 -6.43 -3.86 19.58
CA TYR A 83 -5.17 -3.46 18.92
C TYR A 83 -4.37 -2.42 19.71
N ASN A 84 -4.59 -2.34 21.03
CA ASN A 84 -3.82 -1.47 21.93
C ASN A 84 -3.88 0.01 21.53
N TYR A 85 -5.08 0.51 21.22
CA TYR A 85 -5.35 1.92 20.88
C TYR A 85 -4.48 2.43 19.73
N PRO A 86 -4.64 1.92 18.50
CA PRO A 86 -3.86 2.35 17.35
C PRO A 86 -4.11 3.82 17.03
N GLU A 87 -3.17 4.42 16.33
CA GLU A 87 -3.35 5.72 15.70
C GLU A 87 -3.63 5.53 14.21
N TYR A 88 -4.50 6.36 13.65
CA TYR A 88 -4.82 6.31 12.22
C TYR A 88 -5.12 7.71 11.69
N GLY A 89 -4.83 7.92 10.42
CA GLY A 89 -5.04 9.20 9.77
C GLY A 89 -4.49 9.25 8.35
N ALA A 90 -4.08 10.42 7.92
CA ALA A 90 -3.57 10.68 6.59
C ALA A 90 -2.05 10.85 6.59
N TYR A 91 -1.43 10.52 5.46
CA TYR A 91 -0.02 10.81 5.22
C TYR A 91 0.17 11.47 3.86
N PHE A 92 1.29 12.19 3.75
CA PHE A 92 1.90 12.64 2.52
C PHE A 92 3.36 12.19 2.51
N LEU A 93 3.83 11.59 1.42
CA LEU A 93 5.19 11.11 1.23
C LEU A 93 5.77 11.70 -0.04
N TYR A 94 6.89 12.39 0.07
CA TYR A 94 7.78 12.74 -1.01
C TYR A 94 8.97 11.77 -1.00
N GLN A 95 9.31 11.21 -2.15
CA GLN A 95 10.50 10.36 -2.31
C GLN A 95 11.23 10.71 -3.61
N ASP A 96 12.51 11.07 -3.48
CA ASP A 96 13.45 11.25 -4.57
C ASP A 96 14.29 9.99 -4.71
N PHE A 97 14.27 9.36 -5.87
CA PHE A 97 15.02 8.12 -6.10
C PHE A 97 16.51 8.34 -6.36
N LYS A 98 16.96 9.60 -6.50
CA LYS A 98 18.32 9.95 -6.89
C LYS A 98 18.74 9.25 -8.21
N ASN A 99 17.80 9.19 -9.14
CA ASN A 99 17.92 8.52 -10.42
C ASN A 99 17.09 9.29 -11.45
N ASP A 100 17.71 9.74 -12.55
CA ASP A 100 17.07 10.59 -13.56
C ASP A 100 15.97 9.85 -14.35
N ILE A 101 16.02 8.51 -14.40
CA ILE A 101 15.01 7.69 -15.07
C ILE A 101 13.75 7.58 -14.20
N LEU A 102 13.90 7.44 -12.88
CA LEU A 102 12.78 7.27 -11.93
C LEU A 102 12.22 8.61 -11.45
N GLY A 103 13.06 9.64 -11.33
CA GLY A 103 12.69 10.96 -10.83
C GLY A 103 12.20 10.93 -9.38
N GLN A 104 11.10 11.63 -9.11
CA GLN A 104 10.51 11.76 -7.80
C GLN A 104 9.07 11.24 -7.78
N ASN A 105 8.65 10.73 -6.62
CA ASN A 105 7.28 10.34 -6.35
C ASN A 105 6.67 11.18 -5.23
N TYR A 106 5.40 11.53 -5.40
CA TYR A 106 4.54 12.15 -4.40
C TYR A 106 3.40 11.20 -4.10
N ALA A 107 3.23 10.78 -2.84
CA ALA A 107 2.16 9.87 -2.46
C ALA A 107 1.33 10.46 -1.32
N ALA A 108 0.04 10.16 -1.33
CA ALA A 108 -0.87 10.50 -0.25
C ALA A 108 -1.87 9.37 -0.01
N GLY A 109 -2.30 9.20 1.22
CA GLY A 109 -3.23 8.13 1.57
C GLY A 109 -3.50 8.03 3.05
N PHE A 110 -3.89 6.83 3.48
CA PHE A 110 -4.20 6.50 4.86
C PHE A 110 -3.07 5.74 5.52
N GLN A 111 -2.87 6.01 6.81
CA GLN A 111 -1.87 5.40 7.67
C GLN A 111 -2.52 4.89 8.95
N SER A 112 -2.04 3.75 9.44
CA SER A 112 -2.35 3.20 10.75
C SER A 112 -1.08 2.81 11.46
N ASN A 113 -0.94 3.21 12.72
CA ASN A 113 0.16 2.88 13.61
C ASN A 113 -0.33 1.97 14.73
N PHE A 114 0.27 0.81 14.85
CA PHE A 114 0.04 -0.15 15.93
C PHE A 114 1.21 -0.12 16.90
N TYR A 115 0.94 -0.33 18.20
CA TYR A 115 1.93 -0.15 19.24
C TYR A 115 2.08 -1.38 20.12
N PHE A 116 3.33 -1.72 20.40
CA PHE A 116 3.74 -2.82 21.27
C PHE A 116 4.69 -2.31 22.37
N LEU A 117 5.00 -3.16 23.35
CA LEU A 117 5.99 -2.89 24.41
C LEU A 117 5.83 -1.49 25.02
N LYS A 118 4.67 -1.24 25.66
CA LYS A 118 4.32 0.06 26.30
C LYS A 118 4.36 1.25 25.33
N ARG A 119 4.09 1.00 24.02
CA ARG A 119 4.12 1.94 22.88
C ARG A 119 5.53 2.35 22.44
N ASN A 120 6.58 1.65 22.86
CA ASN A 120 7.94 1.92 22.39
C ASN A 120 8.25 1.26 21.02
N ILE A 121 7.51 0.22 20.62
CA ILE A 121 7.61 -0.33 19.27
C ILE A 121 6.38 0.10 18.49
N GLN A 122 6.61 0.77 17.36
CA GLN A 122 5.58 1.21 16.42
C GLN A 122 5.67 0.34 15.16
N PHE A 123 4.56 -0.29 14.80
CA PHE A 123 4.36 -0.93 13.49
C PHE A 123 3.42 -0.03 12.68
N LYS A 124 3.90 0.46 11.55
CA LYS A 124 3.22 1.39 10.65
C LYS A 124 2.81 0.66 9.38
N VAL A 125 1.55 0.83 8.98
CA VAL A 125 1.04 0.42 7.66
C VAL A 125 0.39 1.63 7.03
N ALA A 126 0.76 1.93 5.78
CA ALA A 126 0.16 3.02 5.04
C ALA A 126 -0.07 2.63 3.58
N SER A 127 -1.18 3.08 3.01
CA SER A 127 -1.52 2.82 1.61
C SER A 127 -2.21 4.03 1.00
N GLY A 128 -1.90 4.29 -0.27
CA GLY A 128 -2.44 5.43 -0.98
C GLY A 128 -2.14 5.40 -2.47
N ILE A 129 -2.27 6.57 -3.06
CA ILE A 129 -1.98 6.82 -4.48
C ILE A 129 -0.69 7.62 -4.56
N ALA A 130 0.21 7.21 -5.44
CA ALA A 130 1.42 7.95 -5.78
C ALA A 130 1.33 8.51 -7.20
N MET A 131 1.97 9.64 -7.41
CA MET A 131 2.24 10.27 -8.70
C MET A 131 3.74 10.31 -8.92
N THR A 132 4.23 9.76 -10.05
CA THR A 132 5.63 9.89 -10.46
C THR A 132 5.82 11.11 -11.39
N THR A 133 6.99 11.73 -11.31
CA THR A 133 7.39 12.80 -12.24
C THR A 133 7.90 12.27 -13.57
N HIS A 134 8.45 11.06 -13.59
CA HIS A 134 9.11 10.44 -14.74
C HIS A 134 8.49 9.06 -15.08
N PRO A 135 7.23 9.00 -15.57
CA PRO A 135 6.68 7.74 -16.04
C PRO A 135 7.43 7.26 -17.30
N TYR A 136 7.26 5.98 -17.63
CA TYR A 136 7.73 5.47 -18.92
C TYR A 136 7.15 6.27 -20.08
N ASP A 137 8.02 6.63 -21.00
CA ASP A 137 7.69 7.20 -22.29
C ASP A 137 8.62 6.62 -23.35
N LYS A 138 8.06 6.22 -24.51
CA LYS A 138 8.80 5.51 -25.55
C LYS A 138 9.95 6.35 -26.12
N GLU A 139 9.77 7.67 -26.20
CA GLU A 139 10.71 8.59 -26.83
C GLU A 139 11.65 9.22 -25.81
N THR A 140 11.11 9.69 -24.68
CA THR A 140 11.86 10.51 -23.72
C THR A 140 12.35 9.76 -22.50
N ASN A 141 11.73 8.60 -22.13
CA ASN A 141 12.09 7.83 -20.94
C ASN A 141 11.90 6.33 -21.14
N SER A 142 12.40 5.78 -22.23
CA SER A 142 12.25 4.36 -22.63
C SER A 142 12.95 3.37 -21.68
N LYS A 143 13.93 3.82 -20.90
CA LYS A 143 14.64 3.00 -19.92
C LYS A 143 13.86 2.77 -18.63
N ASN A 144 12.76 3.49 -18.37
CA ASN A 144 11.95 3.30 -17.19
C ASN A 144 11.02 2.07 -17.36
N ASN A 145 11.51 0.91 -17.00
CA ASN A 145 10.70 -0.32 -16.99
C ASN A 145 9.90 -0.53 -15.69
N ALA A 146 9.96 0.42 -14.76
CA ALA A 146 9.30 0.34 -13.46
C ALA A 146 7.91 0.99 -13.43
N PHE A 147 7.76 2.19 -14.03
CA PHE A 147 6.58 3.04 -13.90
C PHE A 147 5.91 3.31 -15.24
N GLY A 148 5.02 2.42 -15.70
CA GLY A 148 4.30 2.58 -16.97
C GLY A 148 3.19 3.62 -16.96
N SER A 149 2.82 4.13 -15.79
CA SER A 149 1.77 5.15 -15.64
C SER A 149 2.18 6.25 -14.67
N LYS A 150 1.60 7.43 -14.84
CA LYS A 150 1.84 8.60 -13.97
C LYS A 150 1.30 8.36 -12.56
N PHE A 151 0.17 7.67 -12.43
CA PHE A 151 -0.45 7.32 -11.15
C PHE A 151 -0.29 5.83 -10.86
N MET A 152 -0.05 5.50 -9.59
CA MET A 152 0.15 4.14 -9.13
C MET A 152 -0.24 3.99 -7.67
N ALA A 153 -0.37 2.76 -7.20
CA ALA A 153 -0.53 2.48 -5.78
C ALA A 153 0.81 2.67 -5.05
N ASN A 154 0.72 3.14 -3.81
CA ASN A 154 1.81 3.18 -2.87
C ASN A 154 1.44 2.41 -1.61
N ILE A 155 2.28 1.47 -1.20
CA ILE A 155 2.12 0.68 0.02
C ILE A 155 3.39 0.84 0.85
N ASN A 156 3.22 1.15 2.14
CA ASN A 156 4.33 1.39 3.04
C ASN A 156 4.17 0.54 4.31
N ILE A 157 5.27 -0.03 4.77
CA ILE A 157 5.35 -0.78 6.02
C ILE A 157 6.56 -0.25 6.81
N GLY A 158 6.36 0.09 8.07
CA GLY A 158 7.43 0.59 8.94
C GLY A 158 7.46 -0.13 10.28
N LEU A 159 8.67 -0.34 10.80
CA LEU A 159 8.91 -0.80 12.15
C LEU A 159 9.91 0.16 12.81
N ALA A 160 9.50 0.82 13.89
CA ALA A 160 10.32 1.82 14.54
C ALA A 160 10.32 1.67 16.06
N TYR A 161 11.45 1.99 16.67
CA TYR A 161 11.53 2.28 18.09
C TYR A 161 11.15 3.74 18.33
N LYS A 162 10.24 3.98 19.27
CA LYS A 162 9.70 5.31 19.61
C LYS A 162 9.94 5.60 21.08
N THR A 163 10.52 6.75 21.37
CA THR A 163 10.73 7.23 22.74
C THR A 163 10.03 8.55 22.95
N TYR A 164 9.57 8.81 24.18
CA TYR A 164 8.71 9.94 24.50
C TYR A 164 9.37 10.89 25.48
N PHE A 165 9.17 12.19 25.26
CA PHE A 165 9.70 13.29 26.06
C PHE A 165 8.57 14.25 26.47
N PHE A 166 8.81 15.10 27.44
CA PHE A 166 7.93 16.21 27.88
C PHE A 166 6.48 15.72 28.10
N ASN A 167 6.31 14.77 29.03
CA ASN A 167 5.00 14.18 29.34
C ASN A 167 4.29 13.63 28.09
N LYS A 168 5.05 13.00 27.17
CA LYS A 168 4.59 12.44 25.89
C LYS A 168 4.14 13.48 24.87
N LYS A 169 4.46 14.74 25.04
CA LYS A 169 4.14 15.80 24.10
C LYS A 169 4.99 15.69 22.83
N ILE A 170 6.24 15.27 22.97
CA ILE A 170 7.17 15.02 21.86
C ILE A 170 7.59 13.55 21.90
N ALA A 171 7.75 12.95 20.72
CA ALA A 171 8.39 11.65 20.60
C ALA A 171 9.42 11.68 19.46
N ALA A 172 10.54 10.98 19.67
CA ALA A 172 11.51 10.66 18.63
C ALA A 172 11.34 9.19 18.23
N GLN A 173 11.57 8.89 16.95
CA GLN A 173 11.46 7.54 16.43
C GLN A 173 12.56 7.24 15.41
N THR A 174 13.03 5.99 15.41
CA THR A 174 13.98 5.49 14.42
C THR A 174 13.68 4.02 14.11
N GLY A 175 13.94 3.60 12.86
CA GLY A 175 13.64 2.25 12.46
C GLY A 175 13.77 2.04 10.95
N PHE A 176 13.12 1.01 10.44
CA PHE A 176 13.10 0.68 9.03
C PHE A 176 11.75 0.98 8.40
N PHE A 177 11.79 1.41 7.14
CA PHE A 177 10.61 1.76 6.37
C PHE A 177 10.72 1.22 4.95
N PHE A 178 9.80 0.34 4.61
CA PHE A 178 9.66 -0.24 3.27
C PHE A 178 8.59 0.53 2.50
N SER A 179 8.86 0.86 1.24
CA SER A 179 7.87 1.43 0.32
C SER A 179 7.82 0.63 -0.98
N HIS A 180 6.62 0.36 -1.43
CA HIS A 180 6.32 -0.25 -2.72
C HIS A 180 5.51 0.71 -3.60
N TYR A 181 5.89 0.80 -4.88
CA TYR A 181 5.19 1.57 -5.90
C TYR A 181 4.91 0.71 -7.12
N SER A 182 3.65 0.61 -7.53
CA SER A 182 3.23 -0.20 -8.69
C SER A 182 1.84 0.23 -9.15
N ASN A 183 1.56 0.11 -10.44
CA ASN A 183 0.23 0.34 -10.98
C ASN A 183 -0.64 -0.94 -11.06
N GLY A 184 -0.20 -2.05 -10.43
CA GLY A 184 -0.95 -3.31 -10.46
C GLY A 184 -1.06 -3.94 -11.84
N ARG A 185 -0.16 -3.62 -12.76
CA ARG A 185 -0.14 -4.06 -14.16
C ARG A 185 -1.35 -3.55 -14.97
N THR A 186 -1.90 -2.40 -14.60
CA THR A 186 -2.93 -1.74 -15.43
C THR A 186 -2.34 -1.13 -16.70
N LYS A 187 -1.04 -0.81 -16.68
CA LYS A 187 -0.29 -0.30 -17.84
C LYS A 187 1.17 -0.75 -17.76
N SER A 188 1.68 -1.32 -18.86
CA SER A 188 3.08 -1.73 -18.99
C SER A 188 3.97 -0.56 -19.48
N PRO A 189 5.26 -0.57 -19.08
CA PRO A 189 5.93 -1.53 -18.21
C PRO A 189 5.55 -1.33 -16.74
N ASN A 190 5.53 -2.38 -15.94
CA ASN A 190 5.24 -2.29 -14.51
C ASN A 190 6.06 -3.31 -13.71
N SER A 191 7.36 -3.11 -13.65
CA SER A 191 8.19 -3.86 -12.71
C SER A 191 7.95 -3.40 -11.27
N GLY A 192 7.53 -2.15 -11.09
CA GLY A 192 7.39 -1.50 -9.79
C GLY A 192 8.75 -1.20 -9.15
N ILE A 193 8.74 -0.45 -8.06
CA ILE A 193 9.93 -0.17 -7.25
C ILE A 193 9.64 -0.49 -5.80
N ASN A 194 10.58 -1.19 -5.18
CA ASN A 194 10.66 -1.42 -3.74
C ASN A 194 11.83 -0.64 -3.18
N THR A 195 11.63 0.09 -2.08
CA THR A 195 12.73 0.69 -1.33
C THR A 195 12.71 0.23 0.11
N ILE A 196 13.91 0.05 0.69
CA ILE A 196 14.08 -0.10 2.12
C ILE A 196 14.88 1.10 2.62
N ASN A 197 14.36 1.79 3.62
CA ASN A 197 14.91 3.02 4.13
C ASN A 197 15.13 2.92 5.64
N LEU A 198 16.18 3.55 6.13
CA LEU A 198 16.29 3.97 7.50
C LEU A 198 15.32 5.14 7.71
N ASN A 199 14.56 5.09 8.80
CA ASN A 199 13.60 6.11 9.18
C ASN A 199 14.08 6.81 10.45
N ILE A 200 14.16 8.13 10.43
CA ILE A 200 14.37 8.97 11.60
C ILE A 200 13.24 10.01 11.64
N GLY A 201 12.54 10.12 12.76
CA GLY A 201 11.38 10.99 12.81
C GLY A 201 11.10 11.59 14.19
N LEU A 202 10.24 12.60 14.15
CA LEU A 202 9.71 13.29 15.33
C LEU A 202 8.18 13.26 15.25
N ALA A 203 7.55 13.14 16.40
CA ALA A 203 6.11 13.28 16.53
C ALA A 203 5.78 14.33 17.59
N TYR A 204 4.79 15.17 17.30
CA TYR A 204 4.24 16.16 18.23
C TYR A 204 2.77 15.84 18.50
N ASN A 205 2.44 15.60 19.76
CA ASN A 205 1.09 15.34 20.22
C ASN A 205 0.43 16.67 20.61
N LEU A 206 -0.57 17.12 19.82
CA LEU A 206 -1.30 18.36 20.06
C LEU A 206 -2.10 18.33 21.37
N SER A 207 -2.61 17.15 21.73
CA SER A 207 -3.24 16.95 23.04
C SER A 207 -2.80 15.61 23.61
N THR A 208 -2.38 15.60 24.86
CA THR A 208 -2.10 14.36 25.60
C THR A 208 -3.41 13.89 26.24
N SER A 209 -4.19 13.07 25.51
CA SER A 209 -5.32 12.42 26.16
C SER A 209 -4.79 11.42 27.19
N LYS A 210 -5.24 11.55 28.43
CA LYS A 210 -5.18 10.43 29.36
C LYS A 210 -6.06 9.33 28.75
N ILE A 211 -5.44 8.34 28.10
CA ILE A 211 -6.16 7.10 27.80
C ILE A 211 -6.57 6.60 29.17
N ASN A 212 -7.83 6.77 29.54
CA ASN A 212 -8.36 6.07 30.67
C ASN A 212 -8.29 4.60 30.30
N LYS A 213 -7.19 3.94 30.65
CA LYS A 213 -7.07 2.50 30.65
C LYS A 213 -8.03 1.98 31.71
N LYS A 214 -9.32 2.10 31.48
CA LYS A 214 -10.27 1.21 32.11
C LYS A 214 -9.88 -0.18 31.62
N ASP A 215 -9.19 -0.88 32.50
CA ASP A 215 -8.81 -2.27 32.46
C ASP A 215 -9.02 -2.93 31.09
N SER A 216 -7.93 -3.09 30.35
CA SER A 216 -7.87 -4.12 29.36
C SER A 216 -7.96 -5.45 30.13
N VAL A 217 -9.18 -5.84 30.45
CA VAL A 217 -9.46 -7.23 30.74
C VAL A 217 -8.94 -7.95 29.50
N VAL A 218 -7.84 -8.67 29.66
CA VAL A 218 -7.41 -9.69 28.73
C VAL A 218 -8.62 -10.61 28.63
N THR A 219 -9.49 -10.33 27.68
CA THR A 219 -10.60 -11.23 27.38
C THR A 219 -9.91 -12.51 26.97
N SER A 220 -9.98 -13.48 27.88
CA SER A 220 -9.61 -14.87 27.65
C SER A 220 -9.90 -15.20 26.20
N ILE A 221 -8.99 -15.94 25.59
CA ILE A 221 -9.20 -16.57 24.28
C ILE A 221 -10.50 -17.37 24.42
N GLU A 222 -11.61 -16.72 24.13
CA GLU A 222 -12.86 -17.42 23.90
C GLU A 222 -12.57 -18.26 22.65
N ASN A 223 -12.34 -19.54 22.86
CA ASN A 223 -12.35 -20.55 21.81
C ASN A 223 -13.72 -20.41 21.13
N SER A 224 -13.82 -19.56 20.14
CA SER A 224 -15.07 -19.37 19.45
C SER A 224 -15.39 -20.68 18.73
N LYS A 225 -16.40 -21.38 19.23
CA LYS A 225 -16.98 -22.52 18.53
C LYS A 225 -17.76 -22.10 17.27
N GLU A 226 -17.33 -20.99 16.64
CA GLU A 226 -17.96 -20.54 15.42
C GLU A 226 -17.81 -21.59 14.31
N PRO A 227 -18.86 -21.86 13.54
CA PRO A 227 -18.82 -22.84 12.47
C PRO A 227 -17.87 -22.40 11.34
N ILE A 228 -17.57 -23.32 10.44
CA ILE A 228 -16.92 -23.00 9.19
C ILE A 228 -17.96 -22.33 8.29
N HIS A 229 -17.59 -21.20 7.67
CA HIS A 229 -18.43 -20.49 6.71
C HIS A 229 -17.88 -20.68 5.31
N TYR A 230 -18.76 -20.93 4.34
CA TYR A 230 -18.41 -21.05 2.94
C TYR A 230 -18.75 -19.75 2.21
N ASN A 231 -17.87 -19.35 1.29
CA ASN A 231 -17.95 -18.07 0.62
C ASN A 231 -17.69 -18.24 -0.87
N VAL A 232 -18.38 -17.41 -1.65
CA VAL A 232 -18.08 -17.20 -3.07
C VAL A 232 -17.58 -15.76 -3.21
N VAL A 233 -16.55 -15.57 -4.01
CA VAL A 233 -16.03 -14.24 -4.33
C VAL A 233 -15.87 -14.10 -5.83
N VAL A 234 -16.27 -12.95 -6.35
CA VAL A 234 -16.04 -12.54 -7.73
C VAL A 234 -15.19 -11.29 -7.71
N ARG A 235 -14.09 -11.29 -8.46
CA ARG A 235 -13.22 -10.14 -8.65
C ARG A 235 -13.08 -9.86 -10.14
N SER A 236 -13.05 -8.59 -10.51
CA SER A 236 -12.76 -8.19 -11.88
C SER A 236 -11.94 -6.90 -11.90
N GLY A 237 -11.32 -6.63 -13.02
CA GLY A 237 -10.52 -5.44 -13.25
C GLY A 237 -9.92 -5.43 -14.66
N LEU A 238 -8.98 -4.53 -14.85
CA LEU A 238 -8.24 -4.37 -16.10
C LEU A 238 -6.77 -4.64 -15.85
N ASN A 239 -6.13 -5.34 -16.78
CA ASN A 239 -4.70 -5.56 -16.79
C ASN A 239 -4.15 -5.53 -18.22
N GLU A 240 -2.84 -5.28 -18.33
CA GLU A 240 -2.10 -5.31 -19.59
C GLU A 240 -1.07 -6.45 -19.55
N SER A 241 -0.69 -6.98 -20.71
CA SER A 241 0.40 -7.96 -20.81
C SER A 241 1.75 -7.31 -20.45
N SER A 242 2.82 -8.08 -20.44
CA SER A 242 4.20 -7.51 -20.27
C SER A 242 4.69 -6.78 -21.53
N VAL A 243 3.97 -6.89 -22.65
CA VAL A 243 4.30 -6.15 -23.89
C VAL A 243 3.73 -4.75 -23.78
N VAL A 244 4.59 -3.76 -23.93
CA VAL A 244 4.23 -2.34 -23.83
C VAL A 244 3.25 -2.00 -24.96
N ASN A 245 2.20 -1.26 -24.62
CA ASN A 245 1.11 -0.85 -25.54
C ASN A 245 0.32 -2.02 -26.14
N SER A 246 0.29 -3.18 -25.47
CA SER A 246 -0.56 -4.31 -25.87
C SER A 246 -2.06 -4.09 -25.62
N GLY A 247 -2.41 -3.00 -24.92
CA GLY A 247 -3.78 -2.68 -24.56
C GLY A 247 -4.25 -3.33 -23.26
N GLN A 248 -5.28 -2.73 -22.68
CA GLN A 248 -5.90 -3.23 -21.46
C GLN A 248 -6.97 -4.27 -21.78
N HIS A 249 -6.95 -5.35 -21.02
CA HIS A 249 -7.91 -6.45 -21.10
C HIS A 249 -8.59 -6.66 -19.76
N SER A 250 -9.87 -7.03 -19.79
CA SER A 250 -10.59 -7.42 -18.58
C SER A 250 -10.08 -8.76 -18.04
N PHE A 251 -10.10 -8.88 -16.72
CA PHE A 251 -9.94 -10.17 -16.05
C PHE A 251 -11.10 -10.42 -15.09
N TYR A 252 -11.38 -11.70 -14.86
CA TYR A 252 -12.35 -12.18 -13.89
C TYR A 252 -11.73 -13.29 -13.06
N HIS A 253 -11.91 -13.23 -11.74
CA HIS A 253 -11.56 -14.31 -10.84
C HIS A 253 -12.81 -14.73 -10.07
N ILE A 254 -13.06 -16.03 -10.04
CA ILE A 254 -14.18 -16.61 -9.29
C ILE A 254 -13.58 -17.58 -8.29
N GLY A 255 -13.78 -17.29 -7.00
CA GLY A 255 -13.22 -18.08 -5.91
C GLY A 255 -14.32 -18.69 -5.06
N PHE A 256 -14.06 -19.91 -4.58
CA PHE A 256 -14.82 -20.59 -3.56
C PHE A 256 -13.90 -20.96 -2.41
N PHE A 257 -14.28 -20.57 -1.17
CA PHE A 257 -13.43 -20.82 -0.02
C PHE A 257 -14.21 -21.01 1.27
N ALA A 258 -13.62 -21.81 2.16
CA ALA A 258 -14.04 -21.94 3.56
C ALA A 258 -13.23 -20.97 4.42
N ASN A 259 -13.89 -20.36 5.40
CA ASN A 259 -13.21 -19.60 6.43
C ASN A 259 -13.54 -20.12 7.83
N LYS A 260 -12.54 -20.07 8.71
CA LYS A 260 -12.65 -20.43 10.12
C LYS A 260 -12.18 -19.27 10.96
N LYS A 261 -13.08 -18.69 11.73
CA LYS A 261 -12.73 -17.66 12.69
C LYS A 261 -11.96 -18.28 13.86
N LEU A 262 -10.77 -17.76 14.12
CA LEU A 262 -9.89 -18.21 15.20
C LEU A 262 -10.18 -17.47 16.51
N ASN A 263 -10.45 -16.17 16.38
CA ASN A 263 -10.81 -15.27 17.47
C ASN A 263 -11.49 -14.01 16.92
N LYS A 264 -11.76 -13.02 17.78
CA LYS A 264 -12.42 -11.76 17.37
C LYS A 264 -11.67 -10.97 16.28
N LYS A 265 -10.35 -11.16 16.14
CA LYS A 265 -9.49 -10.40 15.24
C LYS A 265 -9.15 -11.14 13.96
N THR A 266 -9.18 -12.48 13.95
CA THR A 266 -8.51 -13.27 12.92
C THR A 266 -9.36 -14.41 12.39
N THR A 267 -9.25 -14.64 11.09
CA THR A 267 -9.90 -15.73 10.36
C THR A 267 -8.89 -16.38 9.42
N LEU A 268 -8.86 -17.70 9.38
CA LEU A 268 -8.15 -18.48 8.37
C LEU A 268 -9.07 -18.77 7.20
N GLN A 269 -8.49 -18.82 6.00
CA GLN A 269 -9.17 -19.12 4.75
C GLN A 269 -8.46 -20.24 4.01
N LEU A 270 -9.23 -21.11 3.36
CA LEU A 270 -8.73 -22.15 2.47
C LEU A 270 -9.70 -22.28 1.30
N GLY A 271 -9.20 -22.23 0.07
CA GLY A 271 -10.08 -22.24 -1.07
C GLY A 271 -9.42 -22.51 -2.40
N THR A 272 -10.23 -22.41 -3.45
CA THR A 272 -9.83 -22.54 -4.84
C THR A 272 -10.35 -21.36 -5.66
N GLU A 273 -9.65 -21.03 -6.72
CA GLU A 273 -10.00 -19.92 -7.62
C GLU A 273 -9.80 -20.27 -9.08
N LEU A 274 -10.73 -19.83 -9.91
CA LEU A 274 -10.62 -19.80 -11.36
C LEU A 274 -10.19 -18.40 -11.81
N PHE A 275 -9.14 -18.31 -12.62
CA PHE A 275 -8.61 -17.07 -13.18
C PHE A 275 -8.86 -17.02 -14.69
N LEU A 276 -9.53 -15.97 -15.13
CA LEU A 276 -9.87 -15.68 -16.51
C LEU A 276 -9.27 -14.31 -16.89
N SER A 277 -8.00 -14.27 -17.26
CA SER A 277 -7.31 -13.03 -17.67
C SER A 277 -7.21 -12.97 -19.19
N ASN A 278 -8.04 -12.13 -19.81
CA ASN A 278 -8.20 -12.12 -21.26
C ASN A 278 -6.93 -11.73 -22.04
N PHE A 279 -6.02 -10.94 -21.44
CA PHE A 279 -4.76 -10.61 -22.11
C PHE A 279 -3.92 -11.86 -22.46
N TYR A 280 -4.09 -12.97 -21.73
CA TYR A 280 -3.35 -14.20 -22.02
C TYR A 280 -3.72 -14.78 -23.39
N LYS A 281 -4.95 -14.60 -23.86
CA LYS A 281 -5.36 -15.07 -25.18
C LYS A 281 -4.50 -14.44 -26.28
N ASP A 282 -4.37 -13.12 -26.25
CA ASP A 282 -3.59 -12.40 -27.27
C ASP A 282 -2.09 -12.58 -27.05
N PHE A 283 -1.67 -12.67 -25.78
CA PHE A 283 -0.28 -12.89 -25.44
C PHE A 283 0.23 -14.29 -25.87
N ILE A 284 -0.59 -15.33 -25.75
CA ILE A 284 -0.25 -16.67 -26.23
C ILE A 284 -0.08 -16.66 -27.76
N LYS A 285 -1.02 -16.05 -28.50
CA LYS A 285 -0.90 -15.88 -29.95
C LYS A 285 0.35 -15.08 -30.34
N TYR A 286 0.62 -13.98 -29.66
CA TYR A 286 1.83 -13.21 -29.87
C TYR A 286 3.09 -14.06 -29.65
N GLN A 287 3.16 -14.79 -28.54
CA GLN A 287 4.31 -15.64 -28.22
C GLN A 287 4.53 -16.78 -29.23
N SER A 288 3.47 -17.38 -29.75
CA SER A 288 3.57 -18.44 -30.74
C SER A 288 4.14 -17.96 -32.08
N ILE A 289 3.89 -16.67 -32.42
CA ILE A 289 4.40 -16.07 -33.65
C ILE A 289 5.80 -15.48 -33.45
N ALA A 290 5.98 -14.72 -32.38
CA ALA A 290 7.22 -13.99 -32.12
C ALA A 290 8.39 -14.90 -31.70
N TYR A 291 8.10 -16.06 -31.14
CA TYR A 291 9.09 -17.00 -30.64
C TYR A 291 8.83 -18.44 -31.12
N PRO A 292 8.93 -18.76 -32.43
CA PRO A 292 8.59 -20.06 -32.98
C PRO A 292 9.44 -21.20 -32.40
N ASN A 293 10.65 -20.93 -31.99
CA ASN A 293 11.54 -21.87 -31.31
C ASN A 293 11.04 -22.35 -29.93
N LYS A 294 10.11 -21.65 -29.30
CA LYS A 294 9.48 -22.07 -28.04
C LYS A 294 8.33 -23.08 -28.25
N GLN A 295 7.91 -23.33 -29.50
CA GLN A 295 6.88 -24.28 -29.84
C GLN A 295 5.56 -24.09 -29.06
N ILE A 296 5.15 -22.86 -28.85
CA ILE A 296 3.91 -22.52 -28.12
C ILE A 296 2.74 -22.70 -29.12
N ASP A 297 1.76 -23.54 -28.74
CA ASP A 297 0.50 -23.63 -29.48
C ASP A 297 -0.35 -22.38 -29.23
N ALA A 298 -0.75 -21.69 -30.31
CA ALA A 298 -1.60 -20.51 -30.24
C ALA A 298 -2.98 -20.76 -29.57
N ASN A 299 -3.43 -22.04 -29.55
CA ASN A 299 -4.67 -22.48 -28.93
C ASN A 299 -4.50 -22.94 -27.47
N THR A 300 -3.33 -22.80 -26.89
CA THR A 300 -3.10 -23.16 -25.48
C THR A 300 -4.15 -22.50 -24.57
N ASP A 301 -4.74 -23.27 -23.66
CA ASP A 301 -5.75 -22.72 -22.75
C ASP A 301 -5.13 -21.67 -21.81
N TYR A 302 -5.75 -20.50 -21.80
CA TYR A 302 -5.31 -19.33 -21.02
C TYR A 302 -5.80 -19.33 -19.58
N LYS A 303 -6.78 -20.21 -19.24
CA LYS A 303 -7.38 -20.29 -17.92
C LYS A 303 -6.39 -20.89 -16.92
N ARG A 304 -6.52 -20.49 -15.66
CA ARG A 304 -5.74 -21.03 -14.57
C ARG A 304 -6.66 -21.35 -13.41
N VAL A 305 -6.34 -22.42 -12.69
CA VAL A 305 -6.99 -22.77 -11.43
C VAL A 305 -5.94 -22.79 -10.33
N GLY A 306 -6.23 -22.16 -9.22
CA GLY A 306 -5.35 -22.11 -8.07
C GLY A 306 -6.03 -22.59 -6.79
N VAL A 307 -5.23 -23.05 -5.84
CA VAL A 307 -5.62 -23.28 -4.46
C VAL A 307 -4.89 -22.27 -3.58
N PHE A 308 -5.51 -21.81 -2.51
CA PHE A 308 -4.89 -20.81 -1.65
C PHE A 308 -5.20 -21.05 -0.16
N ILE A 309 -4.29 -20.56 0.66
CA ILE A 309 -4.50 -20.32 2.09
C ILE A 309 -4.50 -18.82 2.33
N GLY A 310 -5.34 -18.34 3.23
CA GLY A 310 -5.45 -16.92 3.54
C GLY A 310 -5.59 -16.66 5.02
N TYR A 311 -5.23 -15.44 5.39
CA TYR A 311 -5.35 -14.89 6.73
C TYR A 311 -6.01 -13.53 6.68
N GLU A 312 -6.97 -13.27 7.55
CA GLU A 312 -7.75 -12.06 7.58
C GLU A 312 -7.71 -11.44 8.97
N LEU A 313 -7.41 -10.13 9.02
CA LEU A 313 -7.38 -9.32 10.23
C LEU A 313 -8.53 -8.33 10.23
N PHE A 314 -9.34 -8.33 11.29
CA PHE A 314 -10.53 -7.49 11.43
C PHE A 314 -10.27 -6.21 12.22
N PHE A 315 -10.77 -5.11 11.68
CA PHE A 315 -10.83 -3.77 12.30
C PHE A 315 -12.27 -3.28 12.22
N ASP A 316 -13.14 -3.79 13.09
CA ASP A 316 -14.59 -3.56 13.06
C ASP A 316 -15.24 -4.14 11.78
N LYS A 317 -15.74 -3.27 10.90
CA LYS A 317 -16.35 -3.64 9.60
C LYS A 317 -15.34 -3.75 8.47
N VAL A 318 -14.10 -3.37 8.71
CA VAL A 318 -13.01 -3.47 7.72
C VAL A 318 -12.14 -4.65 8.08
N ALA A 319 -11.70 -5.39 7.07
CA ALA A 319 -10.68 -6.41 7.24
C ALA A 319 -9.58 -6.26 6.20
N VAL A 320 -8.36 -6.61 6.59
CA VAL A 320 -7.23 -6.78 5.69
C VAL A 320 -7.00 -8.26 5.51
N GLU A 321 -7.00 -8.74 4.26
CA GLU A 321 -6.69 -10.12 3.94
C GLU A 321 -5.34 -10.24 3.25
N ALA A 322 -4.62 -11.31 3.56
CA ALA A 322 -3.44 -11.77 2.83
C ALA A 322 -3.66 -13.22 2.43
N GLN A 323 -3.40 -13.55 1.17
CA GLN A 323 -3.57 -14.89 0.62
C GLN A 323 -2.31 -15.29 -0.13
N ALA A 324 -1.89 -16.55 0.03
CA ALA A 324 -0.84 -17.18 -0.75
C ALA A 324 -1.41 -18.41 -1.44
N GLY A 325 -1.16 -18.57 -2.73
CA GLY A 325 -1.76 -19.63 -3.53
C GLY A 325 -0.79 -20.26 -4.52
N TYR A 326 -1.22 -21.39 -5.05
CA TYR A 326 -0.49 -22.18 -6.03
C TYR A 326 -1.41 -22.55 -7.18
N TYR A 327 -0.94 -22.38 -8.44
CA TYR A 327 -1.70 -22.81 -9.62
C TYR A 327 -1.58 -24.31 -9.81
N VAL A 328 -2.67 -25.02 -9.57
CA VAL A 328 -2.79 -26.47 -9.83
C VAL A 328 -3.08 -26.78 -11.30
N TYR A 329 -3.60 -25.79 -12.03
CA TYR A 329 -3.81 -25.85 -13.48
C TYR A 329 -3.30 -24.55 -14.10
N GLN A 330 -2.27 -24.63 -14.95
CA GLN A 330 -1.66 -23.53 -15.67
C GLN A 330 -1.01 -24.05 -16.95
N PRO A 331 -1.78 -24.29 -18.03
CA PRO A 331 -1.25 -24.81 -19.29
C PRO A 331 -0.21 -23.90 -19.92
N PHE A 332 -0.46 -22.59 -19.92
CA PHE A 332 0.50 -21.62 -20.39
C PHE A 332 1.42 -21.16 -19.23
N LYS A 333 2.65 -21.67 -19.21
CA LYS A 333 3.64 -21.40 -18.15
C LYS A 333 4.36 -20.06 -18.42
N PHE A 334 3.71 -18.95 -18.11
CA PHE A 334 4.30 -17.63 -18.25
C PHE A 334 4.94 -17.14 -16.95
N ASP A 335 4.24 -17.33 -15.82
CA ASP A 335 4.67 -16.94 -14.50
C ASP A 335 5.04 -18.19 -13.67
N ILE A 336 5.69 -17.95 -12.52
CA ILE A 336 5.88 -18.99 -11.50
C ILE A 336 4.51 -19.50 -11.03
N PRO A 337 4.41 -20.76 -10.57
CA PRO A 337 3.14 -21.36 -10.19
C PRO A 337 2.59 -20.85 -8.84
N ILE A 338 3.20 -19.84 -8.25
CA ILE A 338 2.80 -19.25 -6.96
C ILE A 338 2.22 -17.86 -7.20
N TYR A 339 1.18 -17.52 -6.46
CA TYR A 339 0.63 -16.16 -6.44
C TYR A 339 0.33 -15.72 -5.01
N ASP A 340 0.39 -14.43 -4.78
CA ASP A 340 0.00 -13.76 -3.55
C ASP A 340 -1.07 -12.70 -3.81
N ARG A 341 -1.80 -12.37 -2.76
CA ARG A 341 -2.79 -11.30 -2.79
C ARG A 341 -2.88 -10.63 -1.43
N ILE A 342 -2.93 -9.30 -1.45
CA ILE A 342 -3.32 -8.48 -0.31
C ILE A 342 -4.56 -7.70 -0.72
N GLY A 343 -5.57 -7.68 0.15
CA GLY A 343 -6.84 -7.03 -0.11
C GLY A 343 -7.44 -6.36 1.12
N ILE A 344 -8.37 -5.45 0.87
CA ILE A 344 -9.19 -4.82 1.90
C ILE A 344 -10.63 -5.25 1.63
N LYS A 345 -11.32 -5.69 2.69
CA LYS A 345 -12.73 -6.06 2.66
C LYS A 345 -13.53 -5.11 3.54
N TYR A 346 -14.73 -4.79 3.12
CA TYR A 346 -15.71 -4.09 3.94
C TYR A 346 -16.94 -4.97 4.13
N TYR A 347 -17.33 -5.19 5.38
CA TYR A 347 -18.48 -6.00 5.76
C TYR A 347 -19.71 -5.10 6.00
N PHE A 348 -20.70 -5.16 5.11
CA PHE A 348 -21.93 -4.38 5.24
C PHE A 348 -22.79 -4.88 6.40
N ASN A 349 -22.90 -6.19 6.55
CA ASN A 349 -23.66 -6.84 7.61
C ASN A 349 -22.70 -7.65 8.48
N LYS A 350 -22.35 -7.12 9.65
CA LYS A 350 -21.67 -7.87 10.69
C LYS A 350 -22.76 -8.38 11.66
N LYS A 351 -23.05 -9.67 11.55
CA LYS A 351 -23.81 -10.36 12.60
C LYS A 351 -22.91 -10.67 13.78
#